data_fb070c41cfb6d4491479664c674926a5
#
_entry.id   fb070c41cfb6d4491479664c674926a5
#
_cell.length_a   1.000
_cell.length_b   1.000
_cell.length_c   1.000
_cell.angle_alpha   90.00
_cell.angle_beta   90.00
_cell.angle_gamma   90.00
#
_symmetry.space_group_name_H-M   'P 1'
#
loop_
_entity.id
_entity.type
_entity.pdbx_description
1 polymer ?
#
loop_
_entity_poly.entity_id
_entity_poly.type
_entity_poly.pdbx_seq_one_letter_code
_entity_poly.pdbx_strand_id
1 'polypeptide(L)'
;MMVEEIRIDERIPVTIFVKNARGSNIASKLTGYFLVNDRQFRFTAVAFGRIGGHNIALTISKKTLNTISKMGIEPDVLQLTIQRKLIEGDIILPKGLKIHD
;
A
#
# COMPACT_ATOMS: atom_id res chain seq x y z
N MET A 1 9.26 14.35 -23.29
CA MET A 1 9.14 13.93 -22.92
C MET A 1 9.06 13.59 -22.11
N MET A 2 8.99 13.29 -21.79
CA MET A 2 8.94 12.79 -21.15
C MET A 2 8.48 12.63 -20.27
N VAL A 3 8.26 12.38 -19.96
CA VAL A 3 7.78 11.90 -19.18
C VAL A 3 8.06 11.88 -17.86
N GLU A 4 8.09 12.28 -17.08
CA GLU A 4 8.39 12.37 -15.93
C GLU A 4 7.55 11.91 -14.94
N GLU A 5 6.61 11.62 -15.05
CA GLU A 5 5.68 11.14 -14.18
C GLU A 5 6.10 10.15 -13.26
N ILE A 6 7.12 9.61 -13.53
CA ILE A 6 7.52 8.50 -12.84
C ILE A 6 8.04 8.72 -11.50
N ARG A 7 8.32 9.90 -11.12
CA ARG A 7 8.92 10.17 -9.85
C ARG A 7 7.96 10.32 -8.75
N ILE A 8 6.77 9.89 -8.95
CA ILE A 8 5.73 10.01 -7.96
C ILE A 8 6.11 9.40 -6.65
N ASP A 9 6.70 8.22 -6.67
CA ASP A 9 7.06 7.54 -5.43
C ASP A 9 8.01 8.33 -4.58
N GLU A 10 8.86 9.08 -5.21
CA GLU A 10 9.83 9.86 -4.49
C GLU A 10 9.23 11.11 -3.89
N ARG A 11 8.12 11.54 -4.44
CA ARG A 11 7.49 12.75 -3.94
C ARG A 11 6.62 12.52 -2.74
N ILE A 12 6.18 11.29 -2.56
CA ILE A 12 5.27 10.96 -1.46
C ILE A 12 5.93 9.89 -0.63
N PRO A 13 6.65 10.29 0.42
CA PRO A 13 7.25 9.30 1.29
C PRO A 13 6.18 8.61 2.10
N VAL A 14 6.02 7.32 1.87
CA VAL A 14 5.02 6.51 2.53
C VAL A 14 5.70 5.29 3.12
N THR A 15 5.40 4.99 4.38
CA THR A 15 5.87 3.77 5.02
C THR A 15 4.67 2.89 5.25
N ILE A 16 4.76 1.64 4.85
CA ILE A 16 3.65 0.70 4.92
C ILE A 16 3.93 -0.39 5.93
N PHE A 17 3.01 -0.59 6.86
CA PHE A 17 3.10 -1.63 7.87
C PHE A 17 1.98 -2.63 7.64
N VAL A 18 2.34 -3.89 7.43
CA VAL A 18 1.34 -4.95 7.31
C VAL A 18 1.17 -5.58 8.67
N LYS A 19 -0.03 -5.48 9.22
CA LYS A 19 -0.33 -6.04 10.54
C LYS A 19 -0.66 -7.51 10.46
N ASN A 20 -1.37 -7.89 9.42
CA ASN A 20 -1.90 -9.24 9.32
C ASN A 20 -2.01 -9.63 7.87
N ALA A 21 -1.77 -10.90 7.60
CA ALA A 21 -1.92 -11.46 6.27
C ALA A 21 -2.58 -12.81 6.40
N ARG A 22 -3.67 -13.01 5.68
CA ARG A 22 -4.42 -14.26 5.71
C ARG A 22 -4.76 -14.66 4.31
N GLY A 23 -4.78 -15.94 4.07
CA GLY A 23 -5.24 -16.37 2.77
C GLY A 23 -4.68 -17.69 2.35
N SER A 24 -4.81 -17.94 1.07
CA SER A 24 -4.42 -19.19 0.46
C SER A 24 -3.47 -18.89 -0.70
N ASN A 25 -3.14 -19.89 -1.47
CA ASN A 25 -2.34 -19.70 -2.67
C ASN A 25 -3.05 -18.89 -3.72
N ILE A 26 -4.37 -18.78 -3.62
CA ILE A 26 -5.16 -18.10 -4.63
C ILE A 26 -5.29 -16.61 -4.32
N ALA A 27 -5.53 -16.30 -3.06
CA ALA A 27 -5.70 -14.91 -2.66
C ALA A 27 -5.32 -14.74 -1.20
N SER A 28 -4.67 -13.64 -0.91
CA SER A 28 -4.28 -13.30 0.47
C SER A 28 -4.80 -11.93 0.82
N LYS A 29 -5.42 -11.83 1.97
CA LYS A 29 -5.91 -10.55 2.47
C LYS A 29 -4.89 -9.96 3.41
N LEU A 30 -4.54 -8.72 3.16
CA LEU A 30 -3.59 -7.98 3.98
C LEU A 30 -4.33 -6.86 4.70
N THR A 31 -3.99 -6.65 5.95
CA THR A 31 -4.50 -5.50 6.68
C THR A 31 -3.33 -4.81 7.32
N GLY A 32 -3.41 -3.50 7.40
CA GLY A 32 -2.33 -2.76 8.00
C GLY A 32 -2.61 -1.28 8.01
N TYR A 33 -1.54 -0.52 8.08
CA TYR A 33 -1.66 0.93 8.04
C TYR A 33 -0.44 1.49 7.33
N PHE A 34 -0.59 2.74 6.89
CA PHE A 34 0.51 3.44 6.26
C PHE A 34 0.69 4.79 6.94
N LEU A 35 1.92 5.25 6.92
CA LEU A 35 2.28 6.55 7.47
C LEU A 35 2.64 7.48 6.33
N VAL A 36 2.07 8.66 6.35
CA VAL A 36 2.45 9.73 5.44
C VAL A 36 2.37 11.03 6.22
N ASN A 37 3.43 11.81 6.15
CA ASN A 37 3.53 13.08 6.90
C ASN A 37 3.23 12.89 8.38
N ASP A 38 3.75 11.81 8.95
CA ASP A 38 3.59 11.48 10.37
C ASP A 38 2.16 11.17 10.79
N ARG A 39 1.28 10.91 9.84
CA ARG A 39 -0.09 10.52 10.13
C ARG A 39 -0.31 9.09 9.70
N GLN A 40 -1.07 8.38 10.49
CA GLN A 40 -1.31 6.96 10.31
C GLN A 40 -2.72 6.72 9.79
N PHE A 41 -2.84 5.91 8.76
CA PHE A 41 -4.13 5.57 8.17
C PHE A 41 -4.20 4.07 7.92
N ARG A 42 -5.40 3.53 7.96
CA ARG A 42 -5.59 2.09 7.72
C ARG A 42 -5.80 1.78 6.25
N PHE A 43 -5.44 0.58 5.90
CA PHE A 43 -5.76 0.07 4.57
C PHE A 43 -6.02 -1.43 4.65
N THR A 44 -6.70 -1.95 3.63
CA THR A 44 -6.76 -3.39 3.39
C THR A 44 -6.39 -3.61 1.93
N ALA A 45 -5.91 -4.80 1.65
CA ALA A 45 -5.55 -5.16 0.28
C ALA A 45 -5.76 -6.64 0.08
N VAL A 46 -6.04 -7.02 -1.16
CA VAL A 46 -6.11 -8.43 -1.52
C VAL A 46 -5.09 -8.66 -2.62
N ALA A 47 -4.17 -9.57 -2.35
CA ALA A 47 -3.19 -9.97 -3.33
C ALA A 47 -3.67 -11.25 -3.96
N PHE A 48 -3.80 -11.28 -5.26
CA PHE A 48 -4.25 -12.44 -5.97
C PHE A 48 -3.05 -13.26 -6.42
N GLY A 49 -3.07 -14.54 -6.08
CA GLY A 49 -1.93 -15.38 -6.28
C GLY A 49 -1.00 -15.27 -5.10
N ARG A 50 0.27 -15.14 -5.37
CA ARG A 50 1.26 -15.00 -4.31
C ARG A 50 1.35 -13.58 -3.81
N ILE A 51 1.70 -13.44 -2.55
CA ILE A 51 2.02 -12.13 -2.02
C ILE A 51 3.28 -11.65 -2.73
N GLY A 52 3.25 -10.39 -3.16
CA GLY A 52 4.33 -9.86 -3.97
C GLY A 52 4.09 -10.04 -5.45
N GLY A 53 2.95 -10.62 -5.83
CA GLY A 53 2.59 -10.75 -7.23
C GLY A 53 2.11 -9.43 -7.80
N HIS A 54 1.61 -9.49 -9.02
CA HIS A 54 1.29 -8.26 -9.75
C HIS A 54 -0.13 -7.76 -9.55
N ASN A 55 -0.99 -8.57 -8.99
CA ASN A 55 -2.39 -8.21 -8.86
C ASN A 55 -2.74 -7.96 -7.41
N ILE A 56 -2.84 -6.69 -7.07
CA ILE A 56 -3.22 -6.28 -5.73
C ILE A 56 -4.37 -5.30 -5.84
N ALA A 57 -5.44 -5.60 -5.12
CA ALA A 57 -6.57 -4.69 -5.01
C ALA A 57 -6.47 -3.99 -3.65
N LEU A 58 -6.29 -2.69 -3.69
CA LEU A 58 -6.11 -1.88 -2.49
C LEU A 58 -7.41 -1.19 -2.13
N THR A 59 -7.75 -1.18 -0.87
CA THR A 59 -8.94 -0.48 -0.38
C THR A 59 -8.56 0.49 0.73
N ILE A 60 -8.89 1.76 0.51
CA ILE A 60 -8.71 2.81 1.48
C ILE A 60 -10.04 3.55 1.58
N SER A 61 -10.49 3.85 2.80
CA SER A 61 -11.80 4.44 2.98
C SER A 61 -11.87 5.83 2.35
N LYS A 62 -13.08 6.22 1.96
CA LYS A 62 -13.30 7.55 1.41
C LYS A 62 -12.90 8.64 2.38
N LYS A 63 -13.16 8.42 3.65
CA LYS A 63 -12.80 9.38 4.67
C LYS A 63 -11.30 9.61 4.69
N THR A 64 -10.54 8.54 4.60
CA THR A 64 -9.09 8.64 4.56
C THR A 64 -8.62 9.35 3.30
N LEU A 65 -9.21 9.01 2.16
CA LEU A 65 -8.82 9.65 0.91
C LEU A 65 -9.13 11.14 0.91
N ASN A 66 -10.24 11.52 1.54
CA ASN A 66 -10.56 12.93 1.67
C ASN A 66 -9.54 13.66 2.55
N THR A 67 -9.14 13.02 3.64
CA THR A 67 -8.11 13.61 4.51
C THR A 67 -6.80 13.78 3.76
N ILE A 68 -6.41 12.76 3.00
CA ILE A 68 -5.20 12.80 2.19
C ILE A 68 -5.26 13.97 1.20
N SER A 69 -6.40 14.13 0.55
CA SER A 69 -6.58 15.22 -0.40
C SER A 69 -6.41 16.58 0.27
N LYS A 70 -6.94 16.72 1.48
CA LYS A 70 -6.83 17.98 2.23
C LYS A 70 -5.40 18.25 2.68
N MET A 71 -4.58 17.22 2.73
CA MET A 71 -3.18 17.38 3.05
C MET A 71 -2.36 17.83 1.84
N GLY A 72 -3.01 17.99 0.70
CA GLY A 72 -2.30 18.39 -0.52
C GLY A 72 -1.71 17.22 -1.29
N ILE A 73 -2.14 16.02 -0.98
CA ILE A 73 -1.64 14.81 -1.65
C ILE A 73 -2.71 14.28 -2.57
N GLU A 74 -2.35 13.98 -3.81
CA GLU A 74 -3.26 13.39 -4.76
C GLU A 74 -3.61 11.98 -4.33
N PRO A 75 -4.88 11.70 -4.04
CA PRO A 75 -5.23 10.34 -3.56
C PRO A 75 -4.91 9.23 -4.56
N ASP A 76 -5.10 9.48 -5.85
CA ASP A 76 -4.80 8.47 -6.86
C ASP A 76 -3.32 8.14 -6.90
N VAL A 77 -2.49 9.15 -6.77
CA VAL A 77 -1.04 8.98 -6.76
C VAL A 77 -0.61 8.21 -5.54
N LEU A 78 -1.20 8.54 -4.38
CA LEU A 78 -0.88 7.83 -3.16
C LEU A 78 -1.25 6.36 -3.26
N GLN A 79 -2.43 6.06 -3.81
CA GLN A 79 -2.85 4.68 -3.94
C GLN A 79 -1.92 3.89 -4.85
N LEU A 80 -1.51 4.49 -5.95
CA LEU A 80 -0.56 3.83 -6.85
C LEU A 80 0.78 3.57 -6.16
N THR A 81 1.23 4.52 -5.37
CA THR A 81 2.47 4.39 -4.63
C THR A 81 2.38 3.21 -3.66
N ILE A 82 1.27 3.12 -2.93
CA ILE A 82 1.09 2.03 -1.98
C ILE A 82 1.01 0.68 -2.70
N GLN A 83 0.26 0.61 -3.79
CA GLN A 83 0.16 -0.63 -4.56
C GLN A 83 1.53 -1.09 -5.03
N ARG A 84 2.33 -0.16 -5.53
CA ARG A 84 3.65 -0.50 -6.03
C ARG A 84 4.54 -1.02 -4.90
N LYS A 85 4.50 -0.37 -3.75
CA LYS A 85 5.29 -0.82 -2.62
C LYS A 85 4.87 -2.20 -2.14
N LEU A 86 3.57 -2.46 -2.15
CA LEU A 86 3.09 -3.79 -1.79
C LEU A 86 3.56 -4.85 -2.78
N ILE A 87 3.51 -4.54 -4.07
CA ILE A 87 3.96 -5.47 -5.08
C ILE A 87 5.46 -5.73 -4.96
N GLU A 88 6.23 -4.71 -4.66
CA GLU A 88 7.67 -4.83 -4.56
C GLU A 88 8.15 -5.38 -3.23
N GLY A 89 7.24 -5.51 -2.27
CA GLY A 89 7.63 -5.98 -0.95
C GLY A 89 8.31 -4.93 -0.10
N ASP A 90 8.16 -3.67 -0.45
CA ASP A 90 8.76 -2.57 0.30
C ASP A 90 7.83 -2.19 1.44
N ILE A 91 7.74 -3.09 2.41
CA ILE A 91 6.80 -2.99 3.52
C ILE A 91 7.49 -3.46 4.79
N ILE A 92 6.90 -3.10 5.92
CA ILE A 92 7.39 -3.53 7.23
C ILE A 92 6.41 -4.54 7.79
N LEU A 93 6.95 -5.67 8.23
CA LEU A 93 6.15 -6.75 8.80
C LEU A 93 6.34 -6.81 10.30
N PRO A 94 5.30 -7.21 11.04
CA PRO A 94 5.47 -7.43 12.47
C PRO A 94 6.45 -8.57 12.70
N LYS A 95 7.10 -8.52 13.84
CA LYS A 95 8.01 -9.56 14.22
C LYS A 95 7.26 -10.89 14.24
N GLY A 96 7.81 -11.87 13.57
CA GLY A 96 7.21 -13.20 13.55
C GLY A 96 6.26 -13.45 12.41
N LEU A 97 5.82 -12.40 11.72
CA LEU A 97 4.95 -12.60 10.57
C LEU A 97 5.83 -12.83 9.35
N LYS A 98 5.54 -13.89 8.63
CA LYS A 98 6.26 -14.21 7.42
C LYS A 98 5.31 -14.27 6.25
N ILE A 99 5.81 -13.87 5.11
CA ILE A 99 5.05 -13.97 3.88
C ILE A 99 5.58 -15.15 3.11
N HIS A 100 4.70 -16.08 2.81
CA HIS A 100 5.10 -17.28 2.10
C HIS A 100 4.66 -17.22 0.66
N ASP A 101 5.49 -17.74 -0.17
CA ASP A 101 5.16 -17.80 -1.59
C ASP A 101 4.28 -18.99 -1.93
#